data_aa24d2ee59032c41c7a574eb78361195
#
_entry.id   aa24d2ee59032c41c7a574eb78361195
#
_cell.length_a   1.000
_cell.length_b   1.000
_cell.length_c   1.000
_cell.angle_alpha   90.00
_cell.angle_beta   90.00
_cell.angle_gamma   90.00
#
_symmetry.space_group_name_H-M   'P 1'
#
loop_
_entity.id
_entity.type
_entity.pdbx_description
1 polymer ?
#
loop_
_entity_poly.entity_id
_entity_poly.type
_entity_poly.pdbx_seq_one_letter_code
_entity_poly.pdbx_strand_id
1 'polypeptide(L)'
;MHGIAVLQDLYGRISPTVHRAVDGLPASALTERLDPAANTIAWLTWHIGRDQDVQVAAAVGRDQVYSRGWAERFDLPFGLQDTGYGHTPDDVATVRAPAELLLGYVDEVAAESLDVLTGLTDADLDEVVDDAWDPPVTRGARLVSVANDSMEHAAQIAYLRGVLERTGRA
;
A
#
# COMPACT_ATOMS: atom_id res chain seq x y z
N MET A 1 -9.65 -19.57 15.85
CA MET A 1 -8.68 -18.76 15.09
C MET A 1 -8.40 -17.56 15.95
N HIS A 2 -7.13 -17.23 16.19
CA HIS A 2 -6.73 -16.07 16.97
C HIS A 2 -6.69 -14.82 16.08
N GLY A 3 -6.77 -13.61 16.66
CA GLY A 3 -6.80 -12.34 15.93
C GLY A 3 -5.61 -12.16 15.00
N ILE A 4 -4.39 -12.46 15.48
CA ILE A 4 -3.16 -12.43 14.67
C ILE A 4 -3.27 -13.35 13.43
N ALA A 5 -3.80 -14.56 13.57
CA ALA A 5 -3.95 -15.47 12.43
C ALA A 5 -4.94 -14.95 11.38
N VAL A 6 -5.96 -14.20 11.79
CA VAL A 6 -6.89 -13.52 10.85
C VAL A 6 -6.17 -12.40 10.12
N LEU A 7 -5.37 -11.59 10.82
CA LEU A 7 -4.57 -10.53 10.20
C LEU A 7 -3.51 -11.09 9.25
N GLN A 8 -2.82 -12.15 9.62
CA GLN A 8 -1.84 -12.82 8.73
C GLN A 8 -2.49 -13.31 7.44
N ASP A 9 -3.67 -13.93 7.50
CA ASP A 9 -4.41 -14.35 6.31
C ASP A 9 -4.80 -13.13 5.45
N LEU A 10 -5.28 -12.05 6.06
CA LEU A 10 -5.69 -10.84 5.35
C LEU A 10 -4.49 -10.14 4.67
N TYR A 11 -3.40 -9.91 5.41
CA TYR A 11 -2.18 -9.29 4.87
C TYR A 11 -1.54 -10.15 3.77
N GLY A 12 -1.57 -11.48 3.94
CA GLY A 12 -1.08 -12.42 2.92
C GLY A 12 -1.87 -12.39 1.60
N ARG A 13 -3.04 -11.75 1.56
CA ARG A 13 -3.86 -11.57 0.35
C ARG A 13 -3.54 -10.27 -0.41
N ILE A 14 -2.91 -9.26 0.23
CA ILE A 14 -2.72 -7.93 -0.36
C ILE A 14 -1.81 -8.03 -1.60
N SER A 15 -0.54 -8.42 -1.44
CA SER A 15 0.41 -8.50 -2.56
C SER A 15 -0.11 -9.37 -3.71
N PRO A 16 -0.60 -10.60 -3.52
CA PRO A 16 -1.16 -11.40 -4.61
C PRO A 16 -2.36 -10.72 -5.32
N THR A 17 -3.14 -9.90 -4.62
CA THR A 17 -4.26 -9.18 -5.22
C THR A 17 -3.76 -8.02 -6.08
N VAL A 18 -2.75 -7.28 -5.60
CA VAL A 18 -2.08 -6.22 -6.38
C VAL A 18 -1.43 -6.81 -7.63
N HIS A 19 -0.69 -7.90 -7.51
CA HIS A 19 -0.08 -8.60 -8.65
C HIS A 19 -1.10 -8.95 -9.71
N ARG A 20 -2.21 -9.60 -9.36
CA ARG A 20 -3.27 -9.92 -10.34
C ARG A 20 -3.81 -8.70 -11.08
N ALA A 21 -3.81 -7.53 -10.42
CA ALA A 21 -4.33 -6.30 -11.00
C ALA A 21 -3.29 -5.54 -11.86
N VAL A 22 -1.99 -5.72 -11.60
CA VAL A 22 -0.90 -4.94 -12.23
C VAL A 22 -0.10 -5.76 -13.25
N ASP A 23 0.12 -7.05 -13.01
CA ASP A 23 0.96 -7.88 -13.87
C ASP A 23 0.53 -7.84 -15.33
N GLY A 24 1.54 -7.67 -16.21
CA GLY A 24 1.35 -7.68 -17.65
C GLY A 24 0.79 -6.38 -18.24
N LEU A 25 0.53 -5.34 -17.41
CA LEU A 25 0.14 -4.04 -17.93
C LEU A 25 1.33 -3.31 -18.59
N PRO A 26 1.14 -2.67 -19.75
CA PRO A 26 2.16 -1.83 -20.36
C PRO A 26 2.37 -0.55 -19.53
N ALA A 27 3.56 0.04 -19.62
CA ALA A 27 3.91 1.26 -18.88
C ALA A 27 2.93 2.42 -19.12
N SER A 28 2.34 2.51 -20.31
CA SER A 28 1.33 3.52 -20.63
C SER A 28 0.06 3.36 -19.80
N ALA A 29 -0.41 2.13 -19.59
CA ALA A 29 -1.59 1.85 -18.79
C ALA A 29 -1.39 2.17 -17.30
N LEU A 30 -0.17 2.00 -16.79
CA LEU A 30 0.14 2.31 -15.39
C LEU A 30 -0.05 3.79 -15.05
N THR A 31 0.15 4.68 -16.02
CA THR A 31 0.04 6.14 -15.84
C THR A 31 -1.20 6.75 -16.48
N GLU A 32 -2.06 5.92 -17.08
CA GLU A 32 -3.28 6.36 -17.73
C GLU A 32 -4.33 6.76 -16.69
N ARG A 33 -5.10 7.83 -16.99
CA ARG A 33 -6.16 8.35 -16.12
C ARG A 33 -7.51 8.25 -16.80
N LEU A 34 -8.56 7.91 -16.06
CA LEU A 34 -9.92 7.94 -16.59
C LEU A 34 -10.41 9.38 -16.81
N ASP A 35 -10.01 10.29 -15.93
CA ASP A 35 -10.23 11.73 -16.00
C ASP A 35 -9.06 12.48 -15.35
N PRO A 36 -8.96 13.81 -15.50
CA PRO A 36 -7.81 14.59 -14.97
C PRO A 36 -7.59 14.50 -13.45
N ALA A 37 -8.61 14.16 -12.67
CA ALA A 37 -8.52 14.05 -11.22
C ALA A 37 -8.38 12.60 -10.73
N ALA A 38 -8.51 11.61 -11.63
CA ALA A 38 -8.42 10.20 -11.26
C ALA A 38 -7.00 9.81 -10.84
N ASN A 39 -6.90 8.89 -9.90
CA ASN A 39 -5.64 8.23 -9.56
C ASN A 39 -5.19 7.30 -10.67
N THR A 40 -3.88 7.12 -10.82
CA THR A 40 -3.28 6.17 -11.75
C THR A 40 -3.03 4.82 -11.07
N ILE A 41 -2.90 3.75 -11.86
CA ILE A 41 -2.51 2.43 -11.35
C ILE A 41 -1.13 2.49 -10.68
N ALA A 42 -0.17 3.23 -11.24
CA ALA A 42 1.16 3.40 -10.67
C ALA A 42 1.09 4.06 -9.28
N TRP A 43 0.34 5.15 -9.15
CA TRP A 43 0.18 5.84 -7.88
C TRP A 43 -0.52 4.97 -6.83
N LEU A 44 -1.64 4.32 -7.20
CA LEU A 44 -2.37 3.41 -6.29
C LEU A 44 -1.48 2.27 -5.78
N THR A 45 -0.67 1.68 -6.67
CA THR A 45 0.25 0.61 -6.28
C THR A 45 1.35 1.12 -5.35
N TRP A 46 1.93 2.27 -5.64
CA TRP A 46 2.91 2.92 -4.78
C TRP A 46 2.31 3.28 -3.42
N HIS A 47 1.10 3.86 -3.41
CA HIS A 47 0.38 4.25 -2.20
C HIS A 47 0.10 3.06 -1.28
N ILE A 48 -0.37 1.92 -1.81
CA ILE A 48 -0.54 0.67 -1.05
C ILE A 48 0.75 0.30 -0.32
N GLY A 49 1.89 0.30 -1.03
CA GLY A 49 3.18 0.01 -0.42
C GLY A 49 3.54 1.05 0.65
N ARG A 50 3.39 2.34 0.35
CA ARG A 50 3.75 3.42 1.28
C ARG A 50 2.90 3.45 2.54
N ASP A 51 1.57 3.36 2.40
CA ASP A 51 0.70 3.40 3.57
C ASP A 51 0.94 2.20 4.47
N GLN A 52 1.01 1.00 3.91
CA GLN A 52 1.30 -0.20 4.67
C GLN A 52 2.67 -0.11 5.37
N ASP A 53 3.72 0.33 4.68
CA ASP A 53 5.08 0.44 5.24
C ASP A 53 5.15 1.45 6.40
N VAL A 54 4.66 2.67 6.19
CA VAL A 54 4.67 3.73 7.20
C VAL A 54 3.89 3.31 8.44
N GLN A 55 2.67 2.83 8.24
CA GLN A 55 1.75 2.57 9.35
C GLN A 55 2.13 1.31 10.15
N VAL A 56 2.56 0.23 9.47
CA VAL A 56 3.00 -1.00 10.14
C VAL A 56 4.31 -0.76 10.89
N ALA A 57 5.29 -0.10 10.26
CA ALA A 57 6.55 0.23 10.92
C ALA A 57 6.33 1.10 12.18
N ALA A 58 5.48 2.14 12.07
CA ALA A 58 5.13 2.99 13.20
C ALA A 58 4.44 2.22 14.34
N ALA A 59 3.52 1.31 14.01
CA ALA A 59 2.78 0.53 15.02
C ALA A 59 3.66 -0.37 15.89
N VAL A 60 4.87 -0.69 15.46
CA VAL A 60 5.80 -1.58 16.18
C VAL A 60 7.17 -0.95 16.43
N GLY A 61 7.38 0.32 16.07
CA GLY A 61 8.64 1.03 16.29
C GLY A 61 9.81 0.48 15.46
N ARG A 62 9.56 0.02 14.24
CA ARG A 62 10.59 -0.43 13.28
C ARG A 62 10.89 0.65 12.23
N ASP A 63 12.01 0.48 11.54
CA ASP A 63 12.33 1.28 10.35
C ASP A 63 11.52 0.82 9.14
N GLN A 64 11.14 1.77 8.29
CA GLN A 64 10.42 1.50 7.06
C GLN A 64 11.29 0.77 6.03
N VAL A 65 10.69 -0.13 5.27
CA VAL A 65 11.29 -0.77 4.09
C VAL A 65 11.74 0.28 3.09
N TYR A 66 10.97 1.35 2.91
CA TYR A 66 11.26 2.44 1.98
C TYR A 66 12.63 3.09 2.21
N SER A 67 13.07 3.20 3.48
CA SER A 67 14.37 3.75 3.84
C SER A 67 15.56 2.82 3.53
N ARG A 68 15.30 1.60 3.11
CA ARG A 68 16.32 0.58 2.79
C ARG A 68 16.72 0.61 1.30
N GLY A 69 16.73 1.78 0.68
CA GLY A 69 17.14 2.00 -0.72
C GLY A 69 15.96 2.12 -1.72
N TRP A 70 14.71 1.97 -1.28
CA TRP A 70 13.56 2.14 -2.15
C TRP A 70 13.28 3.61 -2.48
N ALA A 71 13.53 4.52 -1.53
CA ALA A 71 13.40 5.96 -1.77
C ALA A 71 14.27 6.42 -2.95
N GLU A 72 15.52 5.98 -2.97
CA GLU A 72 16.47 6.28 -4.05
C GLU A 72 16.08 5.63 -5.37
N ARG A 73 15.53 4.42 -5.33
CA ARG A 73 15.08 3.71 -6.55
C ARG A 73 13.86 4.35 -7.18
N PHE A 74 12.92 4.86 -6.36
CA PHE A 74 11.75 5.57 -6.84
C PHE A 74 12.08 6.99 -7.31
N ASP A 75 13.06 7.65 -6.68
CA ASP A 75 13.49 9.03 -6.97
C ASP A 75 12.31 10.01 -7.08
N LEU A 76 11.36 9.90 -6.13
CA LEU A 76 10.19 10.74 -6.05
C LEU A 76 10.43 11.92 -5.11
N PRO A 77 9.82 13.10 -5.34
CA PRO A 77 10.01 14.30 -4.52
C PRO A 77 9.29 14.25 -3.17
N PHE A 78 8.92 13.07 -2.70
CA PHE A 78 8.13 12.85 -1.49
C PHE A 78 9.01 12.43 -0.31
N GLY A 79 8.64 12.90 0.89
CA GLY A 79 9.33 12.56 2.13
C GLY A 79 9.10 11.12 2.58
N LEU A 80 9.96 10.64 3.49
CA LEU A 80 9.87 9.29 4.05
C LEU A 80 8.56 9.01 4.82
N GLN A 81 7.84 10.03 5.26
CA GLN A 81 6.55 9.87 5.94
C GLN A 81 5.35 10.06 5.01
N ASP A 82 5.62 10.41 3.75
CA ASP A 82 4.57 10.64 2.77
C ASP A 82 4.01 9.32 2.26
N THR A 83 2.71 9.14 2.43
CA THR A 83 1.97 7.97 1.96
C THR A 83 1.14 8.27 0.70
N GLY A 84 1.03 9.53 0.32
CA GLY A 84 0.12 9.99 -0.74
C GLY A 84 -1.21 10.54 -0.22
N TYR A 85 -1.45 10.53 1.10
CA TYR A 85 -2.66 11.11 1.65
C TYR A 85 -2.71 12.62 1.38
N GLY A 86 -3.78 13.07 0.72
CA GLY A 86 -3.96 14.47 0.34
C GLY A 86 -3.17 14.91 -0.91
N HIS A 87 -2.58 14.00 -1.67
CA HIS A 87 -1.92 14.32 -2.93
C HIS A 87 -2.86 15.00 -3.93
N THR A 88 -2.32 16.01 -4.58
CA THR A 88 -2.97 16.67 -5.70
C THR A 88 -2.92 15.82 -6.96
N PRO A 89 -3.72 16.14 -8.02
CA PRO A 89 -3.59 15.47 -9.31
C PRO A 89 -2.18 15.57 -9.93
N ASP A 90 -1.43 16.62 -9.64
CA ASP A 90 -0.04 16.77 -10.13
C ASP A 90 0.92 15.85 -9.35
N ASP A 91 0.74 15.70 -8.04
CA ASP A 91 1.52 14.75 -7.24
C ASP A 91 1.26 13.31 -7.71
N VAL A 92 0.00 12.95 -7.95
CA VAL A 92 -0.37 11.65 -8.53
C VAL A 92 0.32 11.42 -9.88
N ALA A 93 0.40 12.45 -10.75
CA ALA A 93 1.05 12.36 -12.05
C ALA A 93 2.58 12.17 -11.96
N THR A 94 3.18 12.49 -10.82
CA THR A 94 4.63 12.35 -10.60
C THR A 94 5.04 10.89 -10.43
N VAL A 95 4.14 10.01 -9.92
CA VAL A 95 4.45 8.60 -9.75
C VAL A 95 4.43 7.87 -11.10
N ARG A 96 5.62 7.69 -11.70
CA ARG A 96 5.83 7.06 -13.01
C ARG A 96 6.88 5.96 -12.90
N ALA A 97 6.57 4.91 -12.17
CA ALA A 97 7.47 3.79 -11.96
C ALA A 97 7.05 2.57 -12.82
N PRO A 98 8.00 1.75 -13.28
CA PRO A 98 7.68 0.50 -13.95
C PRO A 98 7.02 -0.51 -13.01
N ALA A 99 6.21 -1.42 -13.55
CA ALA A 99 5.50 -2.44 -12.76
C ALA A 99 6.44 -3.23 -11.84
N GLU A 100 7.61 -3.63 -12.33
CA GLU A 100 8.61 -4.39 -11.57
C GLU A 100 9.07 -3.65 -10.30
N LEU A 101 9.27 -2.32 -10.38
CA LEU A 101 9.67 -1.52 -9.24
C LEU A 101 8.53 -1.40 -8.22
N LEU A 102 7.32 -1.14 -8.70
CA LEU A 102 6.12 -1.01 -7.88
C LEU A 102 5.80 -2.32 -7.14
N LEU A 103 5.75 -3.43 -7.88
CA LEU A 103 5.43 -4.74 -7.33
C LEU A 103 6.52 -5.25 -6.40
N GLY A 104 7.80 -5.06 -6.74
CA GLY A 104 8.92 -5.44 -5.88
C GLY A 104 8.89 -4.71 -4.53
N TYR A 105 8.48 -3.44 -4.50
CA TYR A 105 8.31 -2.71 -3.25
C TYR A 105 7.12 -3.26 -2.44
N VAL A 106 5.98 -3.48 -3.07
CA VAL A 106 4.80 -4.09 -2.42
C VAL A 106 5.13 -5.46 -1.83
N ASP A 107 5.91 -6.28 -2.53
CA ASP A 107 6.33 -7.60 -2.06
C ASP A 107 7.22 -7.52 -0.81
N GLU A 108 8.20 -6.62 -0.79
CA GLU A 108 9.09 -6.47 0.36
C GLU A 108 8.32 -5.91 1.58
N VAL A 109 7.41 -4.97 1.37
CA VAL A 109 6.54 -4.45 2.44
C VAL A 109 5.59 -5.53 2.96
N ALA A 110 5.01 -6.35 2.08
CA ALA A 110 4.15 -7.45 2.46
C ALA A 110 4.91 -8.49 3.31
N ALA A 111 6.14 -8.82 2.92
CA ALA A 111 7.00 -9.75 3.66
C ALA A 111 7.35 -9.20 5.05
N GLU A 112 7.74 -7.91 5.15
CA GLU A 112 8.02 -7.25 6.43
C GLU A 112 6.78 -7.21 7.33
N SER A 113 5.59 -6.91 6.76
CA SER A 113 4.35 -6.88 7.53
C SER A 113 3.97 -8.25 8.09
N LEU A 114 4.15 -9.32 7.33
CA LEU A 114 3.92 -10.69 7.79
C LEU A 114 4.93 -11.10 8.86
N ASP A 115 6.20 -10.67 8.76
CA ASP A 115 7.21 -10.87 9.80
C ASP A 115 6.81 -10.17 11.11
N VAL A 116 6.37 -8.90 11.01
CA VAL A 116 5.83 -8.15 12.15
C VAL A 116 4.68 -8.92 12.81
N LEU A 117 3.68 -9.34 12.04
CA LEU A 117 2.52 -10.07 12.57
C LEU A 117 2.92 -11.41 13.20
N THR A 118 3.98 -12.05 12.72
CA THR A 118 4.49 -13.30 13.32
C THR A 118 5.10 -13.08 14.70
N GLY A 119 5.65 -11.90 14.97
CA GLY A 119 6.21 -11.52 16.27
C GLY A 119 5.20 -11.03 17.29
N LEU A 120 3.93 -10.79 16.90
CA LEU A 120 2.88 -10.27 17.77
C LEU A 120 2.00 -11.39 18.36
N THR A 121 1.41 -11.10 19.51
CA THR A 121 0.37 -11.88 20.17
C THR A 121 -0.97 -11.16 20.12
N ASP A 122 -2.08 -11.85 20.39
CA ASP A 122 -3.40 -11.22 20.44
C ASP A 122 -3.47 -10.11 21.52
N ALA A 123 -2.70 -10.21 22.60
CA ALA A 123 -2.64 -9.18 23.65
C ALA A 123 -1.97 -7.88 23.14
N ASP A 124 -1.01 -7.98 22.23
CA ASP A 124 -0.34 -6.82 21.66
C ASP A 124 -1.29 -5.96 20.80
N LEU A 125 -2.40 -6.55 20.31
CA LEU A 125 -3.39 -5.83 19.51
C LEU A 125 -4.17 -4.76 20.29
N ASP A 126 -4.24 -4.89 21.61
CA ASP A 126 -4.94 -3.95 22.49
C ASP A 126 -4.06 -2.75 22.90
N GLU A 127 -2.75 -2.79 22.61
CA GLU A 127 -1.86 -1.68 22.92
C GLU A 127 -2.21 -0.43 22.10
N VAL A 128 -2.28 0.73 22.79
CA VAL A 128 -2.50 2.03 22.14
C VAL A 128 -1.24 2.45 21.40
N VAL A 129 -1.36 2.72 20.10
CA VAL A 129 -0.27 3.16 19.21
C VAL A 129 -0.44 4.61 18.74
N ASP A 130 -1.62 5.22 18.96
CA ASP A 130 -1.89 6.60 18.59
C ASP A 130 -2.97 7.15 19.54
N ASP A 131 -2.59 8.10 20.40
CA ASP A 131 -3.44 8.73 21.40
C ASP A 131 -3.99 10.10 20.95
N ALA A 132 -3.69 10.51 19.72
CA ALA A 132 -4.22 11.76 19.15
C ALA A 132 -5.71 11.70 18.78
N TRP A 133 -6.32 10.52 18.86
CA TRP A 133 -7.72 10.27 18.53
C TRP A 133 -8.56 9.95 19.76
N ASP A 134 -9.87 10.16 19.66
CA ASP A 134 -10.86 9.76 20.67
C ASP A 134 -11.94 8.86 19.99
N PRO A 135 -12.01 7.56 20.32
CA PRO A 135 -11.11 6.82 21.21
C PRO A 135 -9.68 6.66 20.65
N PRO A 136 -8.67 6.46 21.51
CA PRO A 136 -7.30 6.17 21.09
C PRO A 136 -7.22 4.94 20.17
N VAL A 137 -6.31 5.00 19.18
CA VAL A 137 -6.15 3.91 18.20
C VAL A 137 -5.28 2.82 18.78
N THR A 138 -5.82 1.59 18.83
CA THR A 138 -5.03 0.42 19.21
C THR A 138 -4.24 -0.11 18.02
N ARG A 139 -3.20 -0.92 18.29
CA ARG A 139 -2.42 -1.60 17.24
C ARG A 139 -3.33 -2.44 16.35
N GLY A 140 -4.26 -3.18 16.92
CA GLY A 140 -5.21 -3.98 16.15
C GLY A 140 -6.08 -3.13 15.22
N ALA A 141 -6.63 -2.01 15.72
CA ALA A 141 -7.41 -1.08 14.90
C ALA A 141 -6.56 -0.48 13.75
N ARG A 142 -5.31 -0.09 14.02
CA ARG A 142 -4.37 0.39 13.01
C ARG A 142 -4.13 -0.65 11.92
N LEU A 143 -3.80 -1.87 12.29
CA LEU A 143 -3.52 -2.96 11.35
C LEU A 143 -4.76 -3.31 10.50
N VAL A 144 -5.95 -3.32 11.08
CA VAL A 144 -7.20 -3.52 10.31
C VAL A 144 -7.42 -2.39 9.32
N SER A 145 -7.22 -1.12 9.74
CA SER A 145 -7.38 0.05 8.87
C SER A 145 -6.46 -0.01 7.65
N VAL A 146 -5.18 -0.32 7.87
CA VAL A 146 -4.17 -0.44 6.80
C VAL A 146 -4.53 -1.56 5.82
N ALA A 147 -4.94 -2.72 6.32
CA ALA A 147 -5.32 -3.83 5.46
C ALA A 147 -6.58 -3.51 4.63
N ASN A 148 -7.55 -2.81 5.23
CA ASN A 148 -8.76 -2.36 4.53
C ASN A 148 -8.41 -1.37 3.41
N ASP A 149 -7.62 -0.34 3.70
CA ASP A 149 -7.15 0.65 2.73
C ASP A 149 -6.45 -0.02 1.55
N SER A 150 -5.50 -0.91 1.84
CA SER A 150 -4.76 -1.67 0.82
C SER A 150 -5.69 -2.48 -0.09
N MET A 151 -6.71 -3.14 0.46
CA MET A 151 -7.66 -3.95 -0.32
C MET A 151 -8.61 -3.09 -1.15
N GLU A 152 -9.05 -1.93 -0.62
CA GLU A 152 -9.87 -0.98 -1.37
C GLU A 152 -9.12 -0.44 -2.58
N HIS A 153 -7.85 -0.05 -2.42
CA HIS A 153 -7.02 0.44 -3.51
C HIS A 153 -6.64 -0.67 -4.50
N ALA A 154 -6.39 -1.89 -4.06
CA ALA A 154 -6.19 -3.03 -4.96
C ALA A 154 -7.44 -3.31 -5.82
N ALA A 155 -8.65 -3.15 -5.27
CA ALA A 155 -9.90 -3.25 -6.03
C ALA A 155 -10.06 -2.09 -7.03
N GLN A 156 -9.64 -0.88 -6.68
CA GLN A 156 -9.61 0.26 -7.61
C GLN A 156 -8.66 0.00 -8.77
N ILE A 157 -7.45 -0.55 -8.55
CA ILE A 157 -6.51 -0.94 -9.61
C ILE A 157 -7.17 -1.96 -10.55
N ALA A 158 -7.79 -3.00 -10.02
CA ALA A 158 -8.45 -4.03 -10.83
C ALA A 158 -9.61 -3.46 -11.65
N TYR A 159 -10.38 -2.53 -11.10
CA TYR A 159 -11.43 -1.82 -11.81
C TYR A 159 -10.87 -0.96 -12.95
N LEU A 160 -9.82 -0.14 -12.67
CA LEU A 160 -9.14 0.68 -13.67
C LEU A 160 -8.61 -0.17 -14.82
N ARG A 161 -7.88 -1.25 -14.51
CA ARG A 161 -7.41 -2.21 -15.51
C ARG A 161 -8.54 -2.66 -16.42
N GLY A 162 -9.63 -3.15 -15.85
CA GLY A 162 -10.77 -3.62 -16.62
C GLY A 162 -11.40 -2.55 -17.51
N VAL A 163 -11.41 -1.28 -17.09
CA VAL A 163 -11.86 -0.16 -17.93
C VAL A 163 -10.89 0.09 -19.08
N LEU A 164 -9.59 0.18 -18.79
CA LEU A 164 -8.55 0.46 -19.79
C LEU A 164 -8.51 -0.64 -20.87
N GLU A 165 -8.58 -1.91 -20.47
CA GLU A 165 -8.63 -3.05 -21.39
C GLU A 165 -9.86 -2.97 -22.32
N ARG A 166 -11.06 -2.72 -21.78
CA ARG A 166 -12.29 -2.64 -22.59
C ARG A 166 -12.34 -1.43 -23.52
N THR A 167 -11.62 -0.36 -23.18
CA THR A 167 -11.57 0.87 -23.98
C THR A 167 -10.37 0.94 -24.91
N GLY A 168 -9.53 -0.10 -24.95
CA GLY A 168 -8.34 -0.15 -25.80
C GLY A 168 -7.24 0.84 -25.39
N ARG A 169 -7.17 1.19 -24.08
CA ARG A 169 -6.19 2.13 -23.49
C ARG A 169 -5.11 1.41 -22.65
N ALA A 170 -5.18 0.06 -22.54
CA ALA A 170 -4.18 -0.78 -21.88
C ALA A 170 -3.27 -1.46 -22.91
#